data_cbb32cd065fce7a83731bc20abdd382b
#
_entry.id   cbb32cd065fce7a83731bc20abdd382b
#
_cell.length_a   1.000
_cell.length_b   1.000
_cell.length_c   1.000
_cell.angle_alpha   90.00
_cell.angle_beta   90.00
_cell.angle_gamma   90.00
#
_symmetry.space_group_name_H-M   'P 1'
#
loop_
_entity.id
_entity.type
_entity.pdbx_description
1 polymer ?
#
loop_
_entity_poly.entity_id
_entity_poly.type
_entity_poly.pdbx_seq_one_letter_code
_entity_poly.pdbx_strand_id
1 'polypeptide(L)'
;MKTSAELYMNKLEEIFGREDVIRKVDPMDGSTPIHVFFYYDLPEEGMLTAVTYGLSDGEFTGWKNAKPELIISLETQDESWGLAAAYFAAEYRGVKGFSYADLFTLDEPISKESDMTGYFVFASAILEKEDSIIELPDKTIQLVGMYPLYKEEFDLMKRIGIKEFWHKKDYSIYSVNRANLAR
;
A
#
# COMPACT_ATOMS: atom_id res chain seq x y z
N MET A 1 16.81 12.53 -21.53
CA MET A 1 15.52 11.85 -21.48
C MET A 1 15.30 11.41 -20.02
N LYS A 2 14.11 11.67 -19.46
CA LYS A 2 13.79 11.23 -18.07
C LYS A 2 13.57 9.73 -18.05
N THR A 3 14.03 9.08 -16.97
CA THR A 3 13.76 7.66 -16.70
C THR A 3 12.32 7.47 -16.22
N SER A 4 11.80 6.22 -16.27
CA SER A 4 10.47 5.90 -15.74
C SER A 4 10.33 6.24 -14.26
N ALA A 5 11.40 6.05 -13.46
CA ALA A 5 11.42 6.46 -12.06
C ALA A 5 11.24 7.97 -11.88
N GLU A 6 11.98 8.77 -12.66
CA GLU A 6 11.85 10.25 -12.62
C GLU A 6 10.46 10.73 -13.06
N LEU A 7 9.88 10.07 -14.08
CA LEU A 7 8.53 10.39 -14.53
C LEU A 7 7.48 10.00 -13.48
N TYR A 8 7.67 8.86 -12.82
CA TYR A 8 6.82 8.44 -11.71
C TYR A 8 6.87 9.43 -10.54
N MET A 9 8.08 9.84 -10.12
CA MET A 9 8.26 10.85 -9.07
C MET A 9 7.58 12.18 -9.44
N ASN A 10 7.75 12.64 -10.68
CA ASN A 10 7.06 13.86 -11.14
C ASN A 10 5.54 13.73 -11.05
N LYS A 11 5.00 12.54 -11.38
CA LYS A 11 3.56 12.31 -11.30
C LYS A 11 3.06 12.28 -9.85
N LEU A 12 3.82 11.69 -8.94
CA LEU A 12 3.51 11.76 -7.51
C LEU A 12 3.54 13.22 -7.00
N GLU A 13 4.50 14.01 -7.45
CA GLU A 13 4.59 15.44 -7.09
C GLU A 13 3.38 16.25 -7.61
N GLU A 14 2.86 15.91 -8.81
CA GLU A 14 1.62 16.51 -9.33
C GLU A 14 0.40 16.13 -8.47
N ILE A 15 0.32 14.88 -8.01
CA ILE A 15 -0.83 14.37 -7.24
C ILE A 15 -0.77 14.81 -5.76
N PHE A 16 0.37 14.67 -5.13
CA PHE A 16 0.52 14.79 -3.66
C PHE A 16 1.34 16.00 -3.22
N GLY A 17 2.04 16.65 -4.13
CA GLY A 17 3.08 17.60 -3.78
C GLY A 17 4.42 16.89 -3.57
N ARG A 18 5.36 17.59 -2.94
CA ARG A 18 6.70 17.05 -2.71
C ARG A 18 6.69 16.13 -1.48
N GLU A 19 7.34 14.99 -1.59
CA GLU A 19 7.53 14.07 -0.47
C GLU A 19 8.39 14.70 0.64
N ASP A 20 8.07 14.35 1.89
CA ASP A 20 8.85 14.77 3.05
C ASP A 20 10.10 13.93 3.24
N VAL A 21 9.97 12.62 3.02
CA VAL A 21 11.04 11.62 3.23
C VAL A 21 10.93 10.51 2.20
N ILE A 22 12.08 10.03 1.72
CA ILE A 22 12.19 8.81 0.91
C ILE A 22 12.95 7.76 1.71
N ARG A 23 12.39 6.55 1.79
CA ARG A 23 13.06 5.36 2.36
C ARG A 23 13.18 4.28 1.31
N LYS A 24 13.98 3.26 1.59
CA LYS A 24 14.07 2.06 0.76
C LYS A 24 14.07 0.79 1.61
N VAL A 25 13.53 -0.26 1.03
CA VAL A 25 13.60 -1.63 1.57
C VAL A 25 14.36 -2.47 0.54
N ASP A 26 15.46 -3.07 0.97
CA ASP A 26 16.28 -3.94 0.12
C ASP A 26 15.74 -5.37 0.19
N PRO A 27 15.38 -6.00 -0.95
CA PRO A 27 14.94 -7.38 -0.98
C PRO A 27 16.04 -8.37 -0.57
N MET A 28 15.66 -9.47 0.07
CA MET A 28 16.60 -10.51 0.50
C MET A 28 17.33 -11.22 -0.65
N ASP A 29 16.72 -11.25 -1.83
CA ASP A 29 17.29 -11.88 -3.03
C ASP A 29 18.31 -11.00 -3.79
N GLY A 30 18.57 -9.79 -3.27
CA GLY A 30 19.50 -8.85 -3.89
C GLY A 30 18.96 -8.13 -5.13
N SER A 31 17.66 -8.26 -5.44
CA SER A 31 17.02 -7.53 -6.53
C SER A 31 16.88 -6.04 -6.20
N THR A 32 16.36 -5.24 -7.15
CA THR A 32 16.22 -3.79 -6.98
C THR A 32 15.37 -3.43 -5.75
N PRO A 33 15.76 -2.41 -4.97
CA PRO A 33 15.03 -2.02 -3.78
C PRO A 33 13.62 -1.50 -4.09
N ILE A 34 12.75 -1.58 -3.08
CA ILE A 34 11.47 -0.90 -3.08
C ILE A 34 11.68 0.46 -2.42
N HIS A 35 11.40 1.54 -3.12
CA HIS A 35 11.40 2.88 -2.57
C HIS A 35 10.03 3.21 -1.98
N VAL A 36 10.01 4.00 -0.90
CA VAL A 36 8.80 4.48 -0.25
C VAL A 36 8.89 5.99 -0.11
N PHE A 37 7.90 6.67 -0.67
CA PHE A 37 7.75 8.13 -0.58
C PHE A 37 6.74 8.43 0.53
N PHE A 38 7.18 9.15 1.55
CA PHE A 38 6.35 9.54 2.68
C PHE A 38 5.91 10.99 2.59
N TYR A 39 4.63 11.22 2.85
CA TYR A 39 3.97 12.52 2.87
C TYR A 39 3.29 12.67 4.23
N TYR A 40 3.84 13.55 5.08
CA TYR A 40 3.23 13.85 6.38
C TYR A 40 2.07 14.83 6.21
N ASP A 41 1.11 14.76 7.13
CA ASP A 41 -0.10 15.59 7.13
C ASP A 41 -0.87 15.58 5.79
N LEU A 42 -0.92 14.40 5.16
CA LEU A 42 -1.61 14.17 3.90
C LEU A 42 -2.43 12.87 3.97
N PRO A 43 -3.70 12.88 3.58
CA PRO A 43 -4.50 13.99 2.99
C PRO A 43 -4.94 15.07 4.00
N GLU A 44 -4.82 14.83 5.29
CA GLU A 44 -5.19 15.74 6.37
C GLU A 44 -4.13 15.79 7.46
N GLU A 45 -4.13 16.85 8.27
CA GLU A 45 -3.24 16.98 9.43
C GLU A 45 -3.31 15.74 10.34
N GLY A 46 -2.17 15.23 10.76
CA GLY A 46 -2.05 14.02 11.60
C GLY A 46 -2.05 12.70 10.81
N MET A 47 -2.28 12.73 9.51
CA MET A 47 -2.21 11.55 8.66
C MET A 47 -0.83 11.40 8.00
N LEU A 48 -0.50 10.17 7.64
CA LEU A 48 0.68 9.81 6.87
C LEU A 48 0.24 9.05 5.62
N THR A 49 0.67 9.53 4.45
CA THR A 49 0.54 8.78 3.20
C THR A 49 1.90 8.25 2.78
N ALA A 50 1.95 6.99 2.41
CA ALA A 50 3.14 6.32 1.88
C ALA A 50 2.83 5.69 0.52
N VAL A 51 3.72 5.87 -0.45
CA VAL A 51 3.57 5.33 -1.81
C VAL A 51 4.84 4.61 -2.20
N THR A 52 4.72 3.39 -2.76
CA THR A 52 5.88 2.59 -3.17
C THR A 52 6.28 2.85 -4.62
N TYR A 53 7.53 2.52 -4.94
CA TYR A 53 8.04 2.32 -6.29
C TYR A 53 9.05 1.18 -6.32
N GLY A 54 8.85 0.25 -7.25
CA GLY A 54 9.73 -0.90 -7.43
C GLY A 54 8.99 -2.24 -7.45
N LEU A 55 7.77 -2.33 -6.92
CA LEU A 55 6.92 -3.52 -7.08
C LEU A 55 6.61 -3.75 -8.56
N SER A 56 6.31 -2.70 -9.29
CA SER A 56 6.01 -2.72 -10.73
C SER A 56 7.21 -3.04 -11.63
N ASP A 57 8.43 -3.12 -11.08
CA ASP A 57 9.61 -3.61 -11.82
C ASP A 57 9.63 -5.15 -11.92
N GLY A 58 8.80 -5.85 -11.14
CA GLY A 58 8.61 -7.28 -11.24
C GLY A 58 7.71 -7.68 -12.41
N GLU A 59 7.61 -9.01 -12.60
CA GLU A 59 6.69 -9.63 -13.55
C GLU A 59 5.77 -10.60 -12.83
N PHE A 60 4.49 -10.53 -13.14
CA PHE A 60 3.48 -11.45 -12.63
C PHE A 60 2.45 -11.72 -13.73
N THR A 61 2.16 -12.99 -14.00
CA THR A 61 1.31 -13.42 -15.13
C THR A 61 -0.13 -12.89 -15.05
N GLY A 62 -0.61 -12.57 -13.84
CA GLY A 62 -1.93 -11.98 -13.62
C GLY A 62 -2.04 -10.49 -13.98
N TRP A 63 -0.92 -9.79 -14.13
CA TRP A 63 -0.94 -8.37 -14.53
C TRP A 63 -1.12 -8.25 -16.04
N LYS A 64 -2.25 -7.72 -16.45
CA LYS A 64 -2.59 -7.62 -17.88
C LYS A 64 -2.40 -6.22 -18.44
N ASN A 65 -3.00 -5.22 -17.80
CA ASN A 65 -3.05 -3.85 -18.33
C ASN A 65 -2.22 -2.86 -17.51
N ALA A 66 -2.04 -3.14 -16.22
CA ALA A 66 -1.27 -2.29 -15.32
C ALA A 66 -0.55 -3.14 -14.28
N LYS A 67 0.56 -2.60 -13.78
CA LYS A 67 1.34 -3.19 -12.69
C LYS A 67 1.09 -2.40 -11.40
N PRO A 68 0.92 -3.05 -10.24
CA PRO A 68 0.62 -2.34 -9.01
C PRO A 68 1.83 -1.62 -8.42
N GLU A 69 1.58 -0.49 -7.80
CA GLU A 69 2.33 0.09 -6.71
C GLU A 69 1.37 0.35 -5.54
N LEU A 70 1.89 0.38 -4.34
CA LEU A 70 1.09 0.41 -3.12
C LEU A 70 0.95 1.82 -2.57
N ILE A 71 -0.25 2.15 -2.08
CA ILE A 71 -0.50 3.39 -1.35
C ILE A 71 -1.16 3.08 -0.01
N ILE A 72 -0.68 3.73 1.06
CA ILE A 72 -1.25 3.67 2.40
C ILE A 72 -1.50 5.09 2.87
N SER A 73 -2.67 5.31 3.47
CA SER A 73 -3.00 6.57 4.14
C SER A 73 -3.67 6.26 5.47
N LEU A 74 -3.02 6.64 6.59
CA LEU A 74 -3.44 6.29 7.93
C LEU A 74 -3.31 7.48 8.90
N GLU A 75 -4.13 7.48 9.94
CA GLU A 75 -4.07 8.43 11.06
C GLU A 75 -2.90 8.06 12.00
N THR A 76 -1.69 8.34 11.55
CA THR A 76 -0.44 8.02 12.25
C THR A 76 0.68 8.92 11.76
N GLN A 77 1.78 8.95 12.50
CA GLN A 77 3.08 9.51 12.07
C GLN A 77 4.17 8.43 12.01
N ASP A 78 3.82 7.16 12.25
CA ASP A 78 4.75 6.03 12.27
C ASP A 78 5.00 5.50 10.86
N GLU A 79 6.22 5.67 10.36
CA GLU A 79 6.66 5.17 9.05
C GLU A 79 6.63 3.64 8.93
N SER A 80 6.54 2.89 10.05
CA SER A 80 6.51 1.41 10.05
C SER A 80 5.41 0.85 9.15
N TRP A 81 4.29 1.54 9.03
CA TRP A 81 3.19 1.14 8.16
C TRP A 81 3.56 1.13 6.68
N GLY A 82 4.21 2.18 6.21
CA GLY A 82 4.69 2.25 4.82
C GLY A 82 5.86 1.30 4.57
N LEU A 83 6.76 1.14 5.54
CA LEU A 83 7.89 0.21 5.45
C LEU A 83 7.42 -1.25 5.41
N ALA A 84 6.38 -1.61 6.16
CA ALA A 84 5.79 -2.95 6.11
C ALA A 84 5.17 -3.24 4.74
N ALA A 85 4.48 -2.27 4.14
CA ALA A 85 3.96 -2.43 2.77
C ALA A 85 5.10 -2.66 1.76
N ALA A 86 6.18 -1.89 1.86
CA ALA A 86 7.36 -2.06 1.01
C ALA A 86 8.05 -3.42 1.25
N TYR A 87 8.07 -3.90 2.50
CA TYR A 87 8.54 -5.24 2.81
C TYR A 87 7.72 -6.31 2.10
N PHE A 88 6.40 -6.24 2.13
CA PHE A 88 5.54 -7.16 1.39
C PHE A 88 5.76 -7.05 -0.12
N ALA A 89 5.92 -5.84 -0.65
CA ALA A 89 6.26 -5.64 -2.06
C ALA A 89 7.58 -6.31 -2.44
N ALA A 90 8.61 -6.19 -1.60
CA ALA A 90 9.91 -6.82 -1.81
C ALA A 90 9.83 -8.35 -1.75
N GLU A 91 9.13 -8.88 -0.73
CA GLU A 91 9.04 -10.32 -0.47
C GLU A 91 8.19 -11.06 -1.51
N TYR A 92 7.10 -10.43 -1.97
CA TYR A 92 6.13 -11.08 -2.85
C TYR A 92 6.16 -10.56 -4.30
N ARG A 93 7.11 -9.69 -4.66
CA ARG A 93 7.29 -9.24 -6.04
C ARG A 93 7.51 -10.43 -6.98
N GLY A 94 6.66 -10.56 -8.00
CA GLY A 94 6.66 -11.70 -8.92
C GLY A 94 6.01 -12.97 -8.40
N VAL A 95 5.58 -13.01 -7.14
CA VAL A 95 4.95 -14.17 -6.49
C VAL A 95 3.45 -13.98 -6.28
N LYS A 96 3.05 -12.77 -5.88
CA LYS A 96 1.64 -12.40 -5.70
C LYS A 96 1.28 -11.21 -6.59
N GLY A 97 0.00 -11.15 -6.98
CA GLY A 97 -0.50 -10.13 -7.90
C GLY A 97 -0.81 -8.78 -7.27
N PHE A 98 -0.91 -8.70 -5.95
CA PHE A 98 -1.43 -7.51 -5.26
C PHE A 98 -2.78 -7.08 -5.82
N SER A 99 -3.63 -8.05 -6.05
CA SER A 99 -5.00 -7.88 -6.54
C SER A 99 -5.95 -7.58 -5.38
N TYR A 100 -7.11 -6.99 -5.69
CA TYR A 100 -8.12 -6.71 -4.66
C TYR A 100 -8.50 -7.99 -3.88
N ALA A 101 -8.58 -7.85 -2.56
CA ALA A 101 -8.77 -8.89 -1.56
C ALA A 101 -7.56 -9.79 -1.29
N ASP A 102 -6.40 -9.57 -1.92
CA ASP A 102 -5.18 -10.24 -1.50
C ASP A 102 -4.81 -9.84 -0.05
N LEU A 103 -4.34 -10.82 0.70
CA LEU A 103 -4.02 -10.71 2.13
C LEU A 103 -2.52 -10.92 2.37
N PHE A 104 -1.95 -10.09 3.24
CA PHE A 104 -0.56 -10.14 3.65
C PHE A 104 -0.49 -10.06 5.17
N THR A 105 0.26 -10.93 5.81
CA THR A 105 0.38 -10.96 7.27
C THR A 105 1.81 -11.18 7.74
N LEU A 106 2.14 -10.57 8.87
CA LEU A 106 3.33 -10.84 9.67
C LEU A 106 2.93 -11.66 10.91
N ASP A 107 3.92 -12.24 11.56
CA ASP A 107 3.71 -12.94 12.84
C ASP A 107 3.60 -11.96 14.02
N GLU A 108 4.07 -10.74 13.83
CA GLU A 108 4.11 -9.67 14.83
C GLU A 108 3.35 -8.42 14.36
N PRO A 109 2.95 -7.53 15.28
CA PRO A 109 2.36 -6.24 14.93
C PRO A 109 3.26 -5.42 14.00
N ILE A 110 2.64 -4.70 13.06
CA ILE A 110 3.34 -3.81 12.12
C ILE A 110 3.98 -2.62 12.85
N SER A 111 3.29 -2.10 13.84
CA SER A 111 3.69 -0.91 14.61
C SER A 111 3.48 -1.12 16.10
N LYS A 112 4.24 -0.37 16.91
CA LYS A 112 4.08 -0.39 18.38
C LYS A 112 2.78 0.26 18.85
N GLU A 113 2.11 1.00 17.99
CA GLU A 113 0.85 1.70 18.33
C GLU A 113 -0.41 0.87 18.07
N SER A 114 -0.27 -0.35 17.52
CA SER A 114 -1.41 -1.18 17.11
C SER A 114 -1.07 -2.67 17.19
N ASP A 115 -2.08 -3.51 17.41
CA ASP A 115 -1.96 -4.97 17.33
C ASP A 115 -2.25 -5.54 15.93
N MET A 116 -2.42 -4.69 14.92
CA MET A 116 -2.64 -5.12 13.54
C MET A 116 -1.37 -5.73 12.95
N THR A 117 -1.51 -6.85 12.25
CA THR A 117 -0.37 -7.67 11.78
C THR A 117 -0.22 -7.73 10.28
N GLY A 118 -1.13 -7.13 9.52
CA GLY A 118 -1.06 -7.23 8.07
C GLY A 118 -2.04 -6.33 7.36
N TYR A 119 -2.25 -6.64 6.09
CA TYR A 119 -3.04 -5.82 5.17
C TYR A 119 -3.93 -6.64 4.26
N PHE A 120 -4.99 -6.01 3.76
CA PHE A 120 -5.64 -6.41 2.51
C PHE A 120 -5.50 -5.32 1.46
N VAL A 121 -5.58 -5.72 0.20
CA VAL A 121 -5.50 -4.82 -0.96
C VAL A 121 -6.90 -4.44 -1.42
N PHE A 122 -7.10 -3.15 -1.69
CA PHE A 122 -8.30 -2.64 -2.34
C PHE A 122 -8.00 -1.33 -3.10
N ALA A 123 -9.02 -0.71 -3.70
CA ALA A 123 -8.86 0.59 -4.33
C ALA A 123 -8.40 1.64 -3.31
N SER A 124 -7.61 2.61 -3.75
CA SER A 124 -7.24 3.75 -2.90
C SER A 124 -8.47 4.55 -2.50
N ALA A 125 -8.60 4.85 -1.21
CA ALA A 125 -9.69 5.67 -0.69
C ALA A 125 -9.47 7.18 -0.84
N ILE A 126 -8.23 7.61 -1.10
CA ILE A 126 -7.87 9.03 -1.18
C ILE A 126 -7.64 9.54 -2.61
N LEU A 127 -7.64 8.65 -3.60
CA LEU A 127 -7.41 9.00 -5.00
C LEU A 127 -8.67 8.79 -5.83
N GLU A 128 -8.93 9.72 -6.73
CA GLU A 128 -9.85 9.49 -7.84
C GLU A 128 -9.28 8.40 -8.77
N LYS A 129 -10.13 7.75 -9.54
CA LYS A 129 -9.73 6.66 -10.42
C LYS A 129 -8.63 7.07 -11.40
N GLU A 130 -8.74 8.26 -11.96
CA GLU A 130 -7.79 8.82 -12.92
C GLU A 130 -6.41 9.05 -12.33
N ASP A 131 -6.36 9.53 -11.08
CA ASP A 131 -5.10 9.77 -10.36
C ASP A 131 -4.44 8.49 -9.86
N SER A 132 -5.20 7.40 -9.76
CA SER A 132 -4.66 6.09 -9.39
C SER A 132 -3.95 5.36 -10.52
N ILE A 133 -4.03 5.88 -11.76
CA ILE A 133 -3.40 5.30 -12.95
C ILE A 133 -2.29 6.22 -13.44
N ILE A 134 -1.07 5.70 -13.52
CA ILE A 134 0.12 6.43 -13.96
C ILE A 134 0.68 5.74 -15.20
N GLU A 135 0.62 6.43 -16.33
CA GLU A 135 1.19 5.94 -17.57
C GLU A 135 2.66 6.35 -17.69
N LEU A 136 3.54 5.38 -17.84
CA LEU A 136 4.96 5.54 -18.08
C LEU A 136 5.32 4.99 -19.48
N PRO A 137 6.45 5.38 -20.06
CA PRO A 137 6.82 4.90 -21.40
C PRO A 137 6.96 3.39 -21.54
N ASP A 138 7.32 2.70 -20.46
CA ASP A 138 7.58 1.27 -20.42
C ASP A 138 6.48 0.44 -19.74
N LYS A 139 5.59 1.09 -18.99
CA LYS A 139 4.53 0.40 -18.23
C LYS A 139 3.44 1.36 -17.76
N THR A 140 2.26 0.82 -17.52
CA THR A 140 1.19 1.51 -16.78
C THR A 140 1.18 1.04 -15.35
N ILE A 141 1.12 1.95 -14.39
CA ILE A 141 1.03 1.67 -12.96
C ILE A 141 -0.39 1.92 -12.46
N GLN A 142 -0.88 1.02 -11.63
CA GLN A 142 -2.09 1.20 -10.84
C GLN A 142 -1.70 1.33 -9.36
N LEU A 143 -2.00 2.48 -8.75
CA LEU A 143 -1.88 2.65 -7.31
C LEU A 143 -3.01 1.90 -6.62
N VAL A 144 -2.68 0.91 -5.80
CA VAL A 144 -3.64 0.11 -5.03
C VAL A 144 -3.47 0.35 -3.54
N GLY A 145 -4.59 0.49 -2.83
CA GLY A 145 -4.59 0.74 -1.39
C GLY A 145 -4.26 -0.50 -0.57
N MET A 146 -3.50 -0.32 0.49
CA MET A 146 -3.23 -1.33 1.52
C MET A 146 -3.91 -0.89 2.83
N TYR A 147 -4.74 -1.76 3.39
CA TYR A 147 -5.56 -1.48 4.57
C TYR A 147 -5.24 -2.43 5.71
N PRO A 148 -4.89 -1.92 6.90
CA PRO A 148 -4.46 -2.75 8.01
C PRO A 148 -5.54 -3.69 8.55
N LEU A 149 -5.12 -4.90 8.95
CA LEU A 149 -5.96 -5.93 9.56
C LEU A 149 -5.37 -6.46 10.86
N TYR A 150 -6.26 -6.74 11.83
CA TYR A 150 -5.95 -7.62 12.94
C TYR A 150 -5.84 -9.07 12.48
N LYS A 151 -5.06 -9.88 13.19
CA LYS A 151 -4.84 -11.29 12.82
C LYS A 151 -6.16 -12.07 12.66
N GLU A 152 -7.11 -11.88 13.56
CA GLU A 152 -8.40 -12.57 13.53
C GLU A 152 -9.31 -12.11 12.37
N GLU A 153 -9.07 -10.93 11.85
CA GLU A 153 -9.84 -10.39 10.73
C GLU A 153 -9.50 -11.06 9.39
N PHE A 154 -8.35 -11.72 9.27
CA PHE A 154 -8.02 -12.48 8.06
C PHE A 154 -9.05 -13.58 7.78
N ASP A 155 -9.42 -14.34 8.80
CA ASP A 155 -10.45 -15.38 8.64
C ASP A 155 -11.84 -14.79 8.45
N LEU A 156 -12.14 -13.69 9.13
CA LEU A 156 -13.38 -12.96 8.91
C LEU A 156 -13.47 -12.48 7.46
N MET A 157 -12.43 -11.84 6.93
CA MET A 157 -12.37 -11.34 5.55
C MET A 157 -12.58 -12.46 4.53
N LYS A 158 -11.93 -13.62 4.72
CA LYS A 158 -12.10 -14.79 3.85
C LYS A 158 -13.53 -15.33 3.86
N ARG A 159 -14.21 -15.24 5.00
CA ARG A 159 -15.58 -15.75 5.18
C ARG A 159 -16.65 -14.84 4.59
N ILE A 160 -16.55 -13.53 4.83
CA ILE A 160 -17.59 -12.57 4.41
C ILE A 160 -17.27 -11.81 3.13
N GLY A 161 -15.98 -11.79 2.72
CA GLY A 161 -15.51 -11.05 1.56
C GLY A 161 -15.25 -9.58 1.83
N ILE A 162 -14.50 -8.95 0.90
CA ILE A 162 -14.04 -7.57 1.01
C ILE A 162 -15.19 -6.56 1.05
N LYS A 163 -16.23 -6.77 0.24
CA LYS A 163 -17.37 -5.85 0.15
C LYS A 163 -18.12 -5.74 1.48
N GLU A 164 -18.42 -6.88 2.10
CA GLU A 164 -19.12 -6.90 3.38
C GLU A 164 -18.23 -6.37 4.51
N PHE A 165 -16.95 -6.71 4.52
CA PHE A 165 -15.99 -6.18 5.49
C PHE A 165 -15.90 -4.66 5.41
N TRP A 166 -15.74 -4.11 4.21
CA TRP A 166 -15.63 -2.67 3.96
C TRP A 166 -16.81 -1.86 4.47
N HIS A 167 -18.01 -2.44 4.42
CA HIS A 167 -19.24 -1.77 4.85
C HIS A 167 -19.65 -2.06 6.30
N LYS A 168 -18.79 -2.72 7.08
CA LYS A 168 -19.08 -2.93 8.51
C LYS A 168 -19.16 -1.59 9.24
N LYS A 169 -20.18 -1.45 10.12
CA LYS A 169 -20.49 -0.21 10.82
C LYS A 169 -19.30 0.41 11.56
N ASP A 170 -18.48 -0.42 12.20
CA ASP A 170 -17.37 0.05 13.05
C ASP A 170 -16.02 0.00 12.32
N TYR A 171 -16.03 -0.17 11.00
CA TYR A 171 -14.81 -0.15 10.21
C TYR A 171 -14.37 1.28 9.91
N SER A 172 -13.20 1.64 10.40
CA SER A 172 -12.48 2.87 10.02
C SER A 172 -11.30 2.53 9.14
N ILE A 173 -11.27 3.05 7.92
CA ILE A 173 -10.21 2.77 6.93
C ILE A 173 -8.90 3.49 7.25
N TYR A 174 -8.92 4.52 8.08
CA TYR A 174 -7.74 5.33 8.39
C TYR A 174 -7.17 5.10 9.77
N SER A 175 -7.98 4.59 10.71
CA SER A 175 -7.54 4.45 12.11
C SER A 175 -6.68 3.21 12.33
N VAL A 176 -5.50 3.42 12.90
CA VAL A 176 -4.60 2.33 13.35
C VAL A 176 -5.02 1.75 14.71
N ASN A 177 -5.96 2.39 15.39
CA ASN A 177 -6.48 2.01 16.71
C ASN A 177 -7.97 1.67 16.70
N ARG A 178 -8.54 1.37 15.51
CA ARG A 178 -9.93 0.95 15.40
C ARG A 178 -10.20 -0.37 16.14
N ALA A 179 -11.47 -0.63 16.42
CA ALA A 179 -11.89 -1.91 17.00
C ALA A 179 -11.58 -3.09 16.07
N ASN A 180 -11.24 -4.24 16.67
CA ASN A 180 -11.12 -5.52 15.96
C ASN A 180 -12.52 -6.04 15.63
N LEU A 181 -12.86 -6.12 14.35
CA LEU A 181 -14.20 -6.49 13.88
C LEU A 181 -14.50 -7.99 13.98
N ALA A 182 -13.50 -8.80 14.31
CA ALA A 182 -13.64 -10.24 14.49
C ALA A 182 -13.90 -10.66 15.96
N ARG A 183 -13.96 -9.69 16.87
CA ARG A 183 -14.22 -9.91 18.31
C ARG A 183 -15.59 -9.42 18.73
#